data_716b1d417d28400e7e342840057555fe
#
_entry.id   716b1d417d28400e7e342840057555fe
#
_cell.length_a   1.000
_cell.length_b   1.000
_cell.length_c   1.000
_cell.angle_alpha   90.00
_cell.angle_beta   90.00
_cell.angle_gamma   90.00
#
_symmetry.space_group_name_H-M   'P 1'
#
loop_
_entity.id
_entity.type
_entity.pdbx_description
1 polymer ?
#
loop_
_entity_poly.entity_id
_entity_poly.type
_entity_poly.pdbx_seq_one_letter_code
_entity_poly.pdbx_strand_id
1 'polypeptide(L)'
;MPTPSVLTGAVRTDLVLAAKVPVNMREEIDVLDAERAMFEYLSRQFKKMHGLDALRYDFLEMRAYPFVMSVTAIAAAAATTIPVDHPEYAHTDQLIYNTRTEEFYVMNEAIGGTGTAGSITVIDHTGSGGITTACAVGDILHIGPEAHAEGEAVPAAYSNRPDARFCYLFQHDKRRANTDVMRLSKEYGTPQLILDRKQFWVDEMRALAMLLYTGKQMRETTSASGPRRHSMSGIMEQITSNVIDYDNVPGAMTLASIGEIMRRTLLHSASSTTKVGVCGQNAWGDVSALPAAAIRTTVSETEWGKKLNTLITPFGRLSIAYDPMLSAEYGMADRFFVLDPSYIERLYLTGAQTQLILNIEANDDIHNQVDVITGTDGIRVGLEELHAQALNIG
;
A
#
# COMPACT_ATOMS: atom_id res chain seq x y z
N MET A 1 20.99 -64.83 26.46
CA MET A 1 21.87 -63.70 26.81
C MET A 1 22.65 -63.36 25.57
N PRO A 2 22.74 -62.12 25.14
CA PRO A 2 23.59 -61.74 24.02
C PRO A 2 25.06 -61.97 24.42
N THR A 3 25.81 -62.69 23.59
CA THR A 3 27.23 -62.91 23.77
C THR A 3 28.01 -61.62 23.80
N PRO A 4 28.88 -61.33 24.80
CA PRO A 4 29.67 -60.18 24.84
C PRO A 4 30.65 -60.21 23.68
N SER A 5 30.67 -59.09 22.88
CA SER A 5 31.66 -58.89 21.82
C SER A 5 33.01 -58.56 22.47
N VAL A 6 34.03 -59.44 22.29
CA VAL A 6 35.39 -59.18 22.76
C VAL A 6 36.16 -58.41 21.67
N LEU A 7 36.56 -57.17 21.99
CA LEU A 7 37.39 -56.35 21.12
C LEU A 7 38.90 -56.67 21.39
N THR A 8 39.62 -57.15 20.39
CA THR A 8 41.07 -57.38 20.46
C THR A 8 41.80 -56.17 19.90
N GLY A 9 42.60 -55.53 20.76
CA GLY A 9 43.42 -54.35 20.38
C GLY A 9 43.01 -53.09 21.13
N ALA A 10 43.62 -51.96 20.79
CA ALA A 10 43.26 -50.64 21.35
C ALA A 10 41.87 -50.23 20.91
N VAL A 11 41.02 -49.84 21.86
CA VAL A 11 39.67 -49.32 21.57
C VAL A 11 39.80 -48.01 20.83
N ARG A 12 39.34 -47.97 19.58
CA ARG A 12 39.26 -46.74 18.74
C ARG A 12 37.81 -46.22 18.74
N THR A 13 37.70 -44.92 18.42
CA THR A 13 36.37 -44.27 18.31
C THR A 13 35.46 -44.90 17.27
N ASP A 14 35.99 -45.53 16.22
CA ASP A 14 35.30 -46.26 15.19
C ASP A 14 34.70 -47.59 15.68
N LEU A 15 35.26 -48.16 16.79
CA LEU A 15 34.79 -49.38 17.42
C LEU A 15 33.80 -49.17 18.56
N VAL A 16 33.56 -47.89 18.94
CA VAL A 16 32.59 -47.54 19.97
C VAL A 16 31.23 -47.38 19.30
N LEU A 17 30.18 -47.89 19.93
CA LEU A 17 28.81 -47.70 19.46
C LEU A 17 28.56 -46.20 19.21
N ALA A 18 28.04 -45.88 18.04
CA ALA A 18 27.78 -44.48 17.61
C ALA A 18 27.01 -43.66 18.65
N ALA A 19 26.15 -44.29 19.42
CA ALA A 19 25.40 -43.65 20.51
C ALA A 19 26.26 -43.23 21.72
N LYS A 20 27.53 -43.72 21.84
CA LYS A 20 28.46 -43.36 22.93
C LYS A 20 29.57 -42.42 22.50
N VAL A 21 29.70 -42.15 21.21
CA VAL A 21 30.68 -41.18 20.69
C VAL A 21 30.05 -39.78 20.80
N PRO A 22 30.65 -38.85 21.53
CA PRO A 22 30.13 -37.48 21.56
C PRO A 22 30.28 -36.88 20.18
N VAL A 23 29.17 -36.43 19.62
CA VAL A 23 29.15 -35.66 18.37
C VAL A 23 29.35 -34.19 18.74
N ASN A 24 30.36 -33.56 18.16
CA ASN A 24 30.54 -32.11 18.31
C ASN A 24 29.43 -31.44 17.50
N MET A 25 28.43 -30.93 18.18
CA MET A 25 27.35 -30.15 17.59
C MET A 25 27.55 -28.70 17.95
N ARG A 26 27.27 -27.81 16.99
CA ARG A 26 27.23 -26.37 17.26
C ARG A 26 26.07 -26.06 18.20
N GLU A 27 26.31 -25.25 19.23
CA GLU A 27 25.27 -24.87 20.19
C GLU A 27 24.25 -23.90 19.60
N GLU A 28 24.66 -23.14 18.57
CA GLU A 28 23.79 -22.19 17.91
C GLU A 28 23.17 -22.80 16.65
N ILE A 29 21.87 -22.57 16.49
CA ILE A 29 21.10 -22.93 15.29
C ILE A 29 21.05 -21.71 14.38
N ASP A 30 21.57 -21.84 13.16
CA ASP A 30 21.46 -20.80 12.15
C ASP A 30 20.02 -20.80 11.58
N VAL A 31 19.32 -19.71 11.75
CA VAL A 31 17.98 -19.51 11.20
C VAL A 31 18.10 -18.67 9.93
N LEU A 32 17.68 -19.24 8.79
CA LEU A 32 17.81 -18.60 7.48
C LEU A 32 17.06 -17.26 7.39
N ASP A 33 15.93 -17.16 8.03
CA ASP A 33 15.00 -16.02 7.92
C ASP A 33 14.65 -15.41 9.29
N ALA A 34 15.66 -15.02 10.06
CA ALA A 34 15.47 -14.54 11.43
C ALA A 34 14.65 -13.23 11.53
N GLU A 35 14.77 -12.33 10.55
CA GLU A 35 14.13 -11.01 10.59
C GLU A 35 13.75 -10.53 9.18
N ARG A 36 12.48 -10.72 8.79
CA ARG A 36 11.93 -10.18 7.52
C ARG A 36 10.69 -9.32 7.73
N ALA A 37 10.54 -8.68 8.87
CA ALA A 37 9.33 -7.92 9.14
C ALA A 37 9.47 -6.44 8.72
N MET A 38 9.34 -6.15 7.42
CA MET A 38 9.16 -4.77 6.97
C MET A 38 7.83 -4.18 7.46
N PHE A 39 6.86 -5.03 7.81
CA PHE A 39 5.62 -4.60 8.45
C PHE A 39 5.84 -3.75 9.70
N GLU A 40 6.80 -4.13 10.57
CA GLU A 40 7.14 -3.31 11.72
C GLU A 40 7.72 -1.94 11.33
N TYR A 41 8.55 -1.91 10.30
CA TYR A 41 9.11 -0.66 9.79
C TYR A 41 8.02 0.26 9.26
N LEU A 42 7.15 -0.25 8.38
CA LEU A 42 6.03 0.53 7.83
C LEU A 42 5.08 0.98 8.94
N SER A 43 4.76 0.11 9.91
CA SER A 43 3.87 0.47 11.00
C SER A 43 4.43 1.58 11.90
N ARG A 44 5.75 1.69 12.02
CA ARG A 44 6.41 2.77 12.77
C ARG A 44 6.47 4.09 12.00
N GLN A 45 6.44 4.04 10.67
CA GLN A 45 6.34 5.23 9.81
C GLN A 45 4.91 5.82 9.83
N PHE A 46 3.91 5.02 10.16
CA PHE A 46 2.53 5.51 10.28
C PHE A 46 2.42 6.39 11.53
N LYS A 47 2.13 7.67 11.31
CA LYS A 47 2.06 8.67 12.39
C LYS A 47 0.90 8.47 13.33
N LYS A 48 -0.10 7.68 12.94
CA LYS A 48 -1.34 7.51 13.71
C LYS A 48 -1.68 6.04 13.85
N MET A 49 -1.93 5.66 15.09
CA MET A 49 -2.54 4.38 15.42
C MET A 49 -3.88 4.69 16.09
N HIS A 50 -4.97 4.21 15.50
CA HIS A 50 -6.30 4.41 16.04
C HIS A 50 -6.87 3.12 16.62
N GLY A 51 -7.24 3.19 17.91
CA GLY A 51 -8.10 2.19 18.53
C GLY A 51 -9.55 2.45 18.14
N LEU A 52 -10.21 1.45 17.62
CA LEU A 52 -11.60 1.50 17.18
C LEU A 52 -12.48 0.72 18.15
N ASP A 53 -13.75 1.08 18.23
CA ASP A 53 -14.74 0.35 19.02
C ASP A 53 -15.56 -0.64 18.19
N ALA A 54 -15.32 -0.69 16.86
CA ALA A 54 -16.00 -1.56 15.92
C ALA A 54 -15.05 -2.11 14.86
N LEU A 55 -15.40 -3.25 14.24
CA LEU A 55 -14.63 -3.88 13.17
C LEU A 55 -14.73 -3.15 11.82
N ARG A 56 -15.59 -2.15 11.71
CA ARG A 56 -15.70 -1.28 10.54
C ARG A 56 -15.39 0.14 10.94
N TYR A 57 -14.51 0.77 10.17
CA TYR A 57 -14.16 2.18 10.30
C TYR A 57 -14.69 2.96 9.10
N ASP A 58 -15.61 3.87 9.37
CA ASP A 58 -16.15 4.79 8.37
C ASP A 58 -15.41 6.14 8.50
N PHE A 59 -14.98 6.70 7.39
CA PHE A 59 -14.31 7.99 7.35
C PHE A 59 -14.77 8.81 6.15
N LEU A 60 -14.62 10.13 6.27
CA LEU A 60 -15.01 11.07 5.25
C LEU A 60 -13.77 11.68 4.61
N GLU A 61 -13.75 11.73 3.29
CA GLU A 61 -12.71 12.39 2.50
C GLU A 61 -13.34 13.50 1.68
N MET A 62 -12.74 14.69 1.76
CA MET A 62 -13.20 15.81 0.96
C MET A 62 -12.12 16.12 -0.07
N ARG A 63 -12.48 15.97 -1.34
CA ARG A 63 -11.63 16.34 -2.46
C ARG A 63 -11.89 17.78 -2.85
N ALA A 64 -10.86 18.47 -3.33
CA ALA A 64 -11.07 19.78 -3.94
C ALA A 64 -12.03 19.66 -5.12
N TYR A 65 -12.82 20.69 -5.36
CA TYR A 65 -13.66 20.75 -6.55
C TYR A 65 -12.77 20.66 -7.78
N PRO A 66 -13.07 19.78 -8.73
CA PRO A 66 -12.22 19.64 -9.92
C PRO A 66 -12.35 20.90 -10.80
N PHE A 67 -11.20 21.42 -11.24
CA PHE A 67 -11.11 22.60 -12.10
C PHE A 67 -10.78 22.24 -13.55
N VAL A 68 -10.81 20.96 -13.90
CA VAL A 68 -10.44 20.47 -15.23
C VAL A 68 -11.39 19.38 -15.70
N MET A 69 -11.65 19.36 -17.01
CA MET A 69 -12.36 18.31 -17.73
C MET A 69 -11.54 17.92 -18.96
N SER A 70 -11.73 16.72 -19.47
CA SER A 70 -11.09 16.25 -20.71
C SER A 70 -12.11 16.09 -21.82
N VAL A 71 -11.74 16.47 -23.04
CA VAL A 71 -12.56 16.27 -24.22
C VAL A 71 -12.54 14.80 -24.62
N THR A 72 -13.70 14.17 -24.71
CA THR A 72 -13.84 12.73 -25.00
C THR A 72 -14.02 12.41 -26.50
N ALA A 73 -14.54 13.36 -27.28
CA ALA A 73 -14.68 13.22 -28.72
C ALA A 73 -14.42 14.56 -29.42
N ILE A 74 -14.05 14.51 -30.70
CA ILE A 74 -13.76 15.70 -31.51
C ILE A 74 -15.00 16.60 -31.59
N ALA A 75 -14.87 17.87 -31.22
CA ALA A 75 -15.86 18.90 -31.48
C ALA A 75 -15.35 19.77 -32.67
N ALA A 76 -16.11 19.80 -33.76
CA ALA A 76 -15.74 20.54 -34.95
C ALA A 76 -15.80 22.05 -34.71
N ALA A 77 -15.07 22.83 -35.51
CA ALA A 77 -15.21 24.29 -35.51
C ALA A 77 -16.68 24.69 -35.76
N ALA A 78 -17.13 25.76 -35.12
CA ALA A 78 -18.50 26.22 -35.06
C ALA A 78 -19.51 25.29 -34.30
N ALA A 79 -19.04 24.20 -33.68
CA ALA A 79 -19.88 23.42 -32.77
C ALA A 79 -20.19 24.21 -31.50
N THR A 80 -21.42 24.10 -31.01
CA THR A 80 -21.86 24.69 -29.75
C THR A 80 -21.78 23.70 -28.58
N THR A 81 -21.43 22.46 -28.87
CA THR A 81 -21.39 21.37 -27.88
C THR A 81 -20.05 20.69 -27.90
N ILE A 82 -19.42 20.53 -26.75
CA ILE A 82 -18.13 19.85 -26.56
C ILE A 82 -18.38 18.60 -25.72
N PRO A 83 -18.07 17.40 -26.24
CA PRO A 83 -18.14 16.16 -25.47
C PRO A 83 -17.02 16.13 -24.42
N VAL A 84 -17.37 15.89 -23.16
CA VAL A 84 -16.44 15.87 -22.01
C VAL A 84 -16.66 14.63 -21.14
N ASP A 85 -15.67 14.31 -20.33
CA ASP A 85 -15.72 13.18 -19.40
C ASP A 85 -16.63 13.44 -18.18
N HIS A 86 -16.61 14.64 -17.64
CA HIS A 86 -17.32 15.03 -16.42
C HIS A 86 -18.06 16.36 -16.56
N PRO A 87 -19.20 16.39 -17.27
CA PRO A 87 -19.97 17.63 -17.47
C PRO A 87 -20.50 18.21 -16.17
N GLU A 88 -20.68 17.39 -15.11
CA GLU A 88 -21.14 17.81 -13.79
C GLU A 88 -20.21 18.73 -13.03
N TYR A 89 -18.95 18.87 -13.49
CA TYR A 89 -17.97 19.78 -12.87
C TYR A 89 -18.15 21.22 -13.29
N ALA A 90 -18.82 21.46 -14.39
CA ALA A 90 -19.04 22.80 -14.89
C ALA A 90 -20.49 23.25 -14.64
N HIS A 91 -20.66 24.52 -14.35
CA HIS A 91 -21.95 25.17 -14.12
C HIS A 91 -22.21 26.25 -15.16
N THR A 92 -23.48 26.60 -15.33
CA THR A 92 -23.87 27.68 -16.22
C THR A 92 -23.13 28.98 -15.89
N ASP A 93 -22.76 29.74 -16.92
CA ASP A 93 -22.04 31.00 -16.85
C ASP A 93 -20.56 30.89 -16.42
N GLN A 94 -20.04 29.68 -16.23
CA GLN A 94 -18.60 29.52 -16.01
C GLN A 94 -17.78 29.77 -17.27
N LEU A 95 -16.61 30.35 -17.08
CA LEU A 95 -15.62 30.50 -18.11
C LEU A 95 -14.85 29.21 -18.28
N ILE A 96 -14.80 28.67 -19.49
CA ILE A 96 -14.06 27.47 -19.84
C ILE A 96 -12.88 27.87 -20.73
N TYR A 97 -11.67 27.44 -20.37
CA TYR A 97 -10.46 27.71 -21.14
C TYR A 97 -9.88 26.40 -21.69
N ASN A 98 -9.71 26.33 -23.00
CA ASN A 98 -9.04 25.22 -23.66
C ASN A 98 -7.54 25.47 -23.74
N THR A 99 -6.73 24.61 -23.11
CA THR A 99 -5.28 24.77 -23.03
C THR A 99 -4.54 24.64 -24.35
N ARG A 100 -5.08 23.86 -25.31
CA ARG A 100 -4.43 23.65 -26.61
C ARG A 100 -4.74 24.76 -27.61
N THR A 101 -6.00 25.18 -27.65
CA THR A 101 -6.45 26.20 -28.62
C THR A 101 -6.31 27.63 -28.09
N GLU A 102 -6.06 27.78 -26.77
CA GLU A 102 -5.99 29.04 -26.04
C GLU A 102 -7.30 29.86 -26.13
N GLU A 103 -8.42 29.19 -26.38
CA GLU A 103 -9.73 29.80 -26.51
C GLU A 103 -10.50 29.79 -25.20
N PHE A 104 -11.31 30.85 -25.00
CA PHE A 104 -12.25 30.96 -23.89
C PHE A 104 -13.68 30.78 -24.41
N TYR A 105 -14.44 30.03 -23.61
CA TYR A 105 -15.87 29.82 -23.85
C TYR A 105 -16.65 30.18 -22.59
N VAL A 106 -17.90 30.58 -22.76
CA VAL A 106 -18.86 30.69 -21.66
C VAL A 106 -19.76 29.45 -21.72
N MET A 107 -19.89 28.76 -20.61
CA MET A 107 -20.74 27.60 -20.51
C MET A 107 -22.21 28.01 -20.40
N ASN A 108 -23.06 27.44 -21.24
CA ASN A 108 -24.48 27.68 -21.24
C ASN A 108 -25.26 26.59 -20.50
N GLU A 109 -24.92 25.31 -20.76
CA GLU A 109 -25.62 24.17 -20.17
C GLU A 109 -24.73 22.92 -20.12
N ALA A 110 -24.88 22.10 -19.06
CA ALA A 110 -24.30 20.77 -18.99
C ALA A 110 -25.33 19.70 -19.39
N ILE A 111 -24.95 18.84 -20.32
CA ILE A 111 -25.79 17.75 -20.79
C ILE A 111 -25.10 16.43 -20.45
N GLY A 112 -25.69 15.65 -19.58
CA GLY A 112 -25.18 14.35 -19.18
C GLY A 112 -25.42 14.01 -17.72
N GLY A 113 -25.12 12.77 -17.35
CA GLY A 113 -25.28 12.27 -15.98
C GLY A 113 -24.04 12.40 -15.13
N THR A 114 -24.20 12.44 -13.84
CA THR A 114 -23.13 12.45 -12.86
C THR A 114 -22.25 11.19 -13.00
N GLY A 115 -20.93 11.40 -13.13
CA GLY A 115 -19.94 10.30 -13.21
C GLY A 115 -19.86 9.56 -14.56
N THR A 116 -20.49 10.10 -15.61
CA THR A 116 -20.44 9.53 -16.96
C THR A 116 -20.09 10.60 -17.98
N ALA A 117 -19.44 10.19 -19.07
CA ALA A 117 -19.17 11.07 -20.18
C ALA A 117 -20.47 11.72 -20.72
N GLY A 118 -20.41 13.00 -20.95
CA GLY A 118 -21.52 13.79 -21.47
C GLY A 118 -21.03 14.93 -22.35
N SER A 119 -21.74 16.04 -22.36
CA SER A 119 -21.33 17.22 -23.13
C SER A 119 -21.68 18.50 -22.41
N ILE A 120 -20.94 19.55 -22.73
CA ILE A 120 -21.23 20.90 -22.30
C ILE A 120 -21.63 21.74 -23.52
N THR A 121 -22.63 22.59 -23.37
CA THR A 121 -22.99 23.59 -24.39
C THR A 121 -22.23 24.87 -24.06
N VAL A 122 -21.50 25.39 -25.05
CA VAL A 122 -20.66 26.57 -24.88
C VAL A 122 -21.00 27.64 -25.92
N ILE A 123 -20.74 28.86 -25.53
CA ILE A 123 -20.80 30.05 -26.39
C ILE A 123 -19.40 30.62 -26.46
N ASP A 124 -18.94 31.00 -27.65
CA ASP A 124 -17.69 31.70 -27.84
C ASP A 124 -17.64 32.99 -27.02
N HIS A 125 -16.46 33.44 -26.65
CA HIS A 125 -16.22 34.71 -25.93
C HIS A 125 -16.79 35.95 -26.64
N THR A 126 -17.07 35.87 -27.94
CA THR A 126 -17.74 36.94 -28.71
C THR A 126 -19.26 36.96 -28.52
N GLY A 127 -19.83 35.94 -27.86
CA GLY A 127 -21.26 35.85 -27.53
C GLY A 127 -22.18 35.42 -28.67
N SER A 128 -21.66 34.99 -29.82
CA SER A 128 -22.49 34.76 -31.00
C SER A 128 -22.28 33.46 -31.76
N GLY A 129 -21.43 32.56 -31.29
CA GLY A 129 -21.11 31.36 -32.04
C GLY A 129 -20.65 30.18 -31.18
N GLY A 130 -20.37 29.05 -31.83
CA GLY A 130 -19.70 27.92 -31.22
C GLY A 130 -18.19 28.11 -31.19
N ILE A 131 -17.44 27.06 -30.84
CA ILE A 131 -15.98 27.06 -30.76
C ILE A 131 -15.34 27.50 -32.07
N THR A 132 -14.33 28.33 -32.03
CA THR A 132 -13.66 28.85 -33.24
C THR A 132 -12.73 27.79 -33.82
N THR A 133 -11.94 27.14 -32.99
CA THR A 133 -11.03 26.04 -33.39
C THR A 133 -11.53 24.70 -32.89
N ALA A 134 -11.46 23.67 -33.73
CA ALA A 134 -11.90 22.32 -33.35
C ALA A 134 -11.18 21.80 -32.11
N CYS A 135 -11.92 21.24 -31.14
CA CYS A 135 -11.37 20.54 -30.00
C CYS A 135 -10.98 19.12 -30.37
N ALA A 136 -9.82 18.67 -29.96
CA ALA A 136 -9.34 17.32 -30.15
C ALA A 136 -9.63 16.45 -28.91
N VAL A 137 -9.67 15.12 -29.11
CA VAL A 137 -9.75 14.18 -27.99
C VAL A 137 -8.54 14.33 -27.07
N GLY A 138 -8.78 14.43 -25.78
CA GLY A 138 -7.73 14.63 -24.77
C GLY A 138 -7.37 16.09 -24.53
N ASP A 139 -8.01 17.07 -25.20
CA ASP A 139 -7.85 18.46 -24.81
C ASP A 139 -8.31 18.68 -23.38
N ILE A 140 -7.55 19.48 -22.64
CA ILE A 140 -7.87 19.81 -21.25
C ILE A 140 -8.58 21.15 -21.22
N LEU A 141 -9.77 21.16 -20.64
CA LEU A 141 -10.60 22.32 -20.43
C LEU A 141 -10.50 22.75 -18.96
N HIS A 142 -9.99 23.95 -18.70
CA HIS A 142 -10.00 24.53 -17.35
C HIS A 142 -11.33 25.21 -17.06
N ILE A 143 -11.88 24.93 -15.89
CA ILE A 143 -13.10 25.53 -15.38
C ILE A 143 -12.71 26.77 -14.58
N GLY A 144 -13.14 27.92 -15.03
CA GLY A 144 -12.91 29.20 -14.40
C GLY A 144 -14.07 29.66 -13.51
N PRO A 145 -14.01 30.91 -13.03
CA PRO A 145 -15.11 31.53 -12.29
C PRO A 145 -16.33 31.76 -13.16
N GLU A 146 -17.45 32.00 -12.53
CA GLU A 146 -18.71 32.37 -13.17
C GLU A 146 -18.66 33.87 -13.64
N ALA A 147 -19.13 34.12 -14.85
CA ALA A 147 -19.26 35.44 -15.42
C ALA A 147 -20.75 35.85 -15.46
N HIS A 148 -21.14 36.77 -14.61
CA HIS A 148 -22.53 37.23 -14.51
C HIS A 148 -22.80 38.48 -15.30
N ALA A 149 -23.98 38.55 -15.86
CA ALA A 149 -24.46 39.77 -16.49
C ALA A 149 -24.80 40.84 -15.43
N GLU A 150 -24.70 42.11 -15.79
CA GLU A 150 -25.09 43.18 -14.89
C GLU A 150 -26.59 43.14 -14.59
N GLY A 151 -26.92 43.04 -13.28
CA GLY A 151 -28.31 42.96 -12.81
C GLY A 151 -28.90 41.56 -12.82
N GLU A 152 -28.12 40.53 -13.10
CA GLU A 152 -28.53 39.15 -13.04
C GLU A 152 -28.73 38.66 -11.61
N ALA A 153 -29.60 37.69 -11.41
CA ALA A 153 -29.80 37.06 -10.12
C ALA A 153 -28.57 36.19 -9.76
N VAL A 154 -28.25 36.13 -8.47
CA VAL A 154 -27.19 35.24 -7.97
C VAL A 154 -27.49 33.79 -8.37
N PRO A 155 -26.56 33.05 -8.97
CA PRO A 155 -26.78 31.66 -9.40
C PRO A 155 -27.10 30.72 -8.26
N ALA A 156 -27.60 29.54 -8.59
CA ALA A 156 -27.88 28.51 -7.60
C ALA A 156 -26.61 28.08 -6.88
N ALA A 157 -26.69 28.02 -5.55
CA ALA A 157 -25.56 27.56 -4.75
C ALA A 157 -25.27 26.07 -5.01
N TYR A 158 -24.02 25.74 -5.25
CA TYR A 158 -23.54 24.38 -5.29
C TYR A 158 -22.61 24.08 -4.10
N SER A 159 -22.55 22.85 -3.67
CA SER A 159 -21.71 22.45 -2.55
C SER A 159 -20.99 21.16 -2.85
N ASN A 160 -19.70 21.12 -2.53
CA ASN A 160 -18.95 19.87 -2.52
C ASN A 160 -19.28 19.08 -1.27
N ARG A 161 -19.58 17.79 -1.41
CA ARG A 161 -19.88 16.90 -0.29
C ARG A 161 -18.70 15.95 -0.06
N PRO A 162 -18.37 15.68 1.20
CA PRO A 162 -17.37 14.65 1.50
C PRO A 162 -17.86 13.28 1.07
N ASP A 163 -16.95 12.50 0.48
CA ASP A 163 -17.16 11.11 0.13
C ASP A 163 -17.01 10.23 1.37
N ALA A 164 -17.98 9.35 1.61
CA ALA A 164 -17.91 8.38 2.68
C ALA A 164 -17.17 7.13 2.19
N ARG A 165 -16.05 6.82 2.83
CA ARG A 165 -15.30 5.59 2.62
C ARG A 165 -15.26 4.77 3.90
N PHE A 166 -14.97 3.49 3.79
CA PHE A 166 -14.86 2.61 4.95
C PHE A 166 -13.80 1.55 4.72
N CYS A 167 -13.26 1.02 5.82
CA CYS A 167 -12.41 -0.15 5.81
C CYS A 167 -12.81 -1.10 6.94
N TYR A 168 -12.54 -2.40 6.75
CA TYR A 168 -12.72 -3.42 7.77
C TYR A 168 -11.40 -3.75 8.45
N LEU A 169 -11.47 -4.09 9.73
CA LEU A 169 -10.39 -4.73 10.44
C LEU A 169 -10.36 -6.22 10.14
N PHE A 170 -9.17 -6.76 10.01
CA PHE A 170 -8.90 -8.18 9.93
C PHE A 170 -8.65 -8.72 11.33
N GLN A 171 -9.42 -9.73 11.72
CA GLN A 171 -9.18 -10.47 12.95
C GLN A 171 -8.39 -11.72 12.62
N HIS A 172 -7.31 -11.92 13.35
CA HIS A 172 -6.47 -13.10 13.17
C HIS A 172 -6.16 -13.76 14.51
N ASP A 173 -6.16 -15.08 14.46
CA ASP A 173 -5.81 -15.96 15.58
C ASP A 173 -4.97 -17.10 15.03
N LYS A 174 -3.80 -17.32 15.63
CA LYS A 174 -2.91 -18.43 15.31
C LYS A 174 -2.52 -19.15 16.58
N ARG A 175 -2.60 -20.44 16.57
CA ARG A 175 -2.40 -21.28 17.73
C ARG A 175 -1.26 -22.25 17.50
N ARG A 176 -0.44 -22.45 18.52
CA ARG A 176 0.60 -23.46 18.56
C ARG A 176 0.52 -24.22 19.88
N ALA A 177 0.57 -25.56 19.83
CA ALA A 177 0.54 -26.42 21.01
C ALA A 177 1.92 -27.05 21.21
N ASN A 178 2.40 -27.05 22.43
CA ASN A 178 3.63 -27.69 22.85
C ASN A 178 3.32 -28.73 23.96
N THR A 179 3.87 -29.94 23.82
CA THR A 179 3.68 -30.96 24.84
C THR A 179 4.55 -30.69 26.07
N ASP A 180 4.09 -31.07 27.25
CA ASP A 180 4.87 -30.97 28.48
C ASP A 180 6.17 -31.77 28.43
N VAL A 181 6.17 -32.89 27.74
CA VAL A 181 7.38 -33.70 27.55
C VAL A 181 8.45 -32.94 26.81
N MET A 182 8.09 -32.26 25.72
CA MET A 182 9.03 -31.43 24.95
C MET A 182 9.57 -30.28 25.80
N ARG A 183 8.72 -29.64 26.59
CA ARG A 183 9.10 -28.52 27.46
C ARG A 183 10.05 -28.91 28.59
N LEU A 184 9.85 -30.11 29.16
CA LEU A 184 10.64 -30.59 30.29
C LEU A 184 11.87 -31.38 29.83
N SER A 185 11.98 -31.76 28.56
CA SER A 185 13.14 -32.41 27.99
C SER A 185 14.35 -31.52 28.01
N LYS A 186 15.48 -32.05 28.46
CA LYS A 186 16.75 -31.32 28.39
C LYS A 186 17.28 -31.44 26.98
N GLU A 187 17.28 -30.33 26.26
CA GLU A 187 17.78 -30.20 24.90
C GLU A 187 19.25 -29.78 24.89
N TYR A 188 19.98 -30.19 23.87
CA TYR A 188 21.34 -29.71 23.61
C TYR A 188 21.32 -28.43 22.79
N GLY A 189 22.00 -27.37 23.25
CA GLY A 189 22.02 -26.07 22.60
C GLY A 189 20.88 -25.15 22.99
N THR A 190 20.42 -24.31 22.07
CA THR A 190 19.30 -23.40 22.32
C THR A 190 17.99 -24.17 22.43
N PRO A 191 17.19 -23.97 23.50
CA PRO A 191 15.93 -24.67 23.66
C PRO A 191 15.02 -24.51 22.45
N GLN A 192 14.53 -25.60 21.88
CA GLN A 192 13.65 -25.62 20.71
C GLN A 192 12.40 -24.76 20.92
N LEU A 193 11.86 -24.74 22.12
CA LEU A 193 10.70 -23.94 22.50
C LEU A 193 10.91 -22.42 22.24
N ILE A 194 12.11 -21.91 22.53
CA ILE A 194 12.44 -20.49 22.34
C ILE A 194 12.54 -20.17 20.85
N LEU A 195 13.23 -21.01 20.09
CA LEU A 195 13.34 -20.88 18.64
C LEU A 195 11.97 -20.93 17.98
N ASP A 196 11.18 -21.90 18.38
CA ASP A 196 9.85 -22.12 17.89
C ASP A 196 8.92 -20.93 18.15
N ARG A 197 8.98 -20.32 19.33
CA ARG A 197 8.20 -19.12 19.67
C ARG A 197 8.63 -17.93 18.82
N LYS A 198 9.94 -17.75 18.62
CA LYS A 198 10.47 -16.69 17.75
C LYS A 198 9.98 -16.88 16.32
N GLN A 199 10.10 -18.11 15.79
CA GLN A 199 9.66 -18.42 14.43
C GLN A 199 8.15 -18.25 14.26
N PHE A 200 7.36 -18.67 15.24
CA PHE A 200 5.91 -18.51 15.25
C PHE A 200 5.47 -17.05 15.13
N TRP A 201 6.16 -16.14 15.86
CA TRP A 201 5.93 -14.72 15.76
C TRP A 201 6.35 -14.15 14.41
N VAL A 202 7.53 -14.50 13.92
CA VAL A 202 8.04 -14.05 12.62
C VAL A 202 7.13 -14.49 11.47
N ASP A 203 6.64 -15.73 11.49
CA ASP A 203 5.74 -16.25 10.45
C ASP A 203 4.41 -15.50 10.43
N GLU A 204 3.87 -15.13 11.59
CA GLU A 204 2.64 -14.35 11.67
C GLU A 204 2.85 -12.91 11.17
N MET A 205 3.96 -12.28 11.54
CA MET A 205 4.28 -10.94 11.07
C MET A 205 4.51 -10.92 9.55
N ARG A 206 5.03 -11.97 8.95
CA ARG A 206 5.12 -12.13 7.50
C ARG A 206 3.76 -12.22 6.84
N ALA A 207 2.87 -13.05 7.39
CA ALA A 207 1.52 -13.20 6.87
C ALA A 207 0.75 -11.85 6.91
N LEU A 208 0.88 -11.11 8.01
CA LEU A 208 0.30 -9.77 8.14
C LEU A 208 0.93 -8.77 7.17
N ALA A 209 2.24 -8.81 6.96
CA ALA A 209 2.92 -7.94 5.99
C ALA A 209 2.43 -8.19 4.55
N MET A 210 2.24 -9.45 4.17
CA MET A 210 1.65 -9.78 2.86
C MET A 210 0.22 -9.27 2.73
N LEU A 211 -0.59 -9.43 3.77
CA LEU A 211 -1.96 -8.94 3.78
C LEU A 211 -2.02 -7.40 3.71
N LEU A 212 -1.05 -6.71 4.30
CA LEU A 212 -0.90 -5.26 4.19
C LEU A 212 -0.79 -4.79 2.74
N TYR A 213 -0.05 -5.52 1.90
CA TYR A 213 0.10 -5.19 0.49
C TYR A 213 -1.08 -5.67 -0.35
N THR A 214 -1.47 -6.95 -0.21
CA THR A 214 -2.36 -7.66 -1.16
C THR A 214 -3.79 -7.82 -0.67
N GLY A 215 -4.08 -7.43 0.57
CA GLY A 215 -5.40 -7.62 1.18
C GLY A 215 -6.51 -7.04 0.31
N LYS A 216 -7.61 -7.78 0.23
CA LYS A 216 -8.86 -7.31 -0.38
C LYS A 216 -9.93 -7.17 0.67
N GLN A 217 -10.64 -6.06 0.60
CA GLN A 217 -11.72 -5.78 1.52
C GLN A 217 -12.85 -6.78 1.33
N MET A 218 -13.15 -7.53 2.37
CA MET A 218 -14.22 -8.52 2.35
C MET A 218 -14.99 -8.51 3.66
N ARG A 219 -16.29 -8.65 3.54
CA ARG A 219 -17.16 -9.03 4.65
C ARG A 219 -18.02 -10.18 4.19
N GLU A 220 -17.91 -11.30 4.85
CA GLU A 220 -18.76 -12.45 4.56
C GLU A 220 -20.22 -12.13 4.86
N THR A 221 -21.09 -12.22 3.84
CA THR A 221 -22.50 -11.89 3.95
C THR A 221 -23.39 -13.10 4.18
N THR A 222 -22.91 -14.29 3.84
CA THR A 222 -23.67 -15.54 3.76
C THR A 222 -23.12 -16.62 4.67
N SER A 223 -22.87 -16.33 5.94
CA SER A 223 -22.67 -17.44 6.90
C SER A 223 -24.05 -17.89 7.39
N ALA A 224 -24.48 -19.06 6.96
CA ALA A 224 -25.78 -19.63 7.35
C ALA A 224 -25.84 -19.97 8.85
N SER A 225 -24.71 -20.08 9.57
CA SER A 225 -24.68 -20.51 10.98
C SER A 225 -23.37 -20.23 11.72
N GLY A 226 -22.60 -19.18 11.38
CA GLY A 226 -21.35 -18.89 12.07
C GLY A 226 -20.95 -17.42 12.12
N PRO A 227 -19.89 -17.06 12.87
CA PRO A 227 -19.36 -15.72 12.90
C PRO A 227 -18.84 -15.31 11.52
N ARG A 228 -19.10 -14.07 11.14
CA ARG A 228 -18.71 -13.52 9.82
C ARG A 228 -17.23 -13.21 9.80
N ARG A 229 -16.56 -13.58 8.71
CA ARG A 229 -15.16 -13.26 8.46
C ARG A 229 -15.04 -11.87 7.84
N HIS A 230 -14.03 -11.13 8.26
CA HIS A 230 -13.66 -9.84 7.70
C HIS A 230 -12.22 -9.90 7.21
N SER A 231 -11.93 -9.23 6.11
CA SER A 231 -10.58 -9.01 5.62
C SER A 231 -10.36 -7.53 5.40
N MET A 232 -9.14 -7.06 5.69
CA MET A 232 -8.77 -5.68 5.47
C MET A 232 -8.44 -5.42 4.00
N SER A 233 -8.62 -4.19 3.56
CA SER A 233 -8.11 -3.67 2.29
C SER A 233 -6.62 -3.39 2.41
N GLY A 234 -5.81 -3.93 1.50
CA GLY A 234 -4.38 -3.68 1.42
C GLY A 234 -4.04 -2.41 0.64
N ILE A 235 -2.75 -2.05 0.63
CA ILE A 235 -2.25 -0.87 -0.08
C ILE A 235 -2.59 -0.93 -1.58
N MET A 236 -2.43 -2.11 -2.21
CA MET A 236 -2.70 -2.29 -3.63
C MET A 236 -4.17 -2.06 -4.01
N GLU A 237 -5.10 -2.41 -3.14
CA GLU A 237 -6.53 -2.20 -3.38
C GLU A 237 -6.95 -0.75 -3.16
N GLN A 238 -6.32 -0.07 -2.20
CA GLN A 238 -6.70 1.29 -1.83
C GLN A 238 -6.13 2.35 -2.77
N ILE A 239 -5.01 2.08 -3.47
CA ILE A 239 -4.43 3.01 -4.43
C ILE A 239 -4.92 2.65 -5.82
N THR A 240 -5.86 3.43 -6.36
CA THR A 240 -6.48 3.18 -7.67
C THR A 240 -6.16 4.26 -8.70
N SER A 241 -5.92 5.49 -8.29
CA SER A 241 -5.73 6.65 -9.19
C SER A 241 -4.33 6.71 -9.80
N ASN A 242 -3.29 6.53 -8.99
CA ASN A 242 -1.89 6.64 -9.42
C ASN A 242 -1.26 5.27 -9.61
N VAL A 243 -1.80 4.49 -10.54
CA VAL A 243 -1.25 3.20 -10.95
C VAL A 243 -0.46 3.39 -12.24
N ILE A 244 0.82 3.02 -12.26
CA ILE A 244 1.70 3.15 -13.41
C ILE A 244 2.20 1.76 -13.77
N ASP A 245 1.91 1.33 -15.00
CA ASP A 245 2.34 0.05 -15.54
C ASP A 245 3.58 0.26 -16.42
N TYR A 246 4.64 -0.51 -16.18
CA TYR A 246 5.88 -0.47 -16.94
C TYR A 246 6.06 -1.63 -17.91
N ASP A 247 5.02 -2.44 -18.14
CA ASP A 247 4.98 -3.50 -19.17
C ASP A 247 6.17 -4.48 -19.10
N ASN A 248 6.74 -4.72 -17.93
CA ASN A 248 7.94 -5.56 -17.69
C ASN A 248 9.19 -5.11 -18.49
N VAL A 249 9.35 -3.82 -18.68
CA VAL A 249 10.55 -3.28 -19.35
C VAL A 249 11.72 -3.26 -18.36
N PRO A 250 12.84 -3.98 -18.64
CA PRO A 250 14.02 -3.94 -17.79
C PRO A 250 14.63 -2.52 -17.71
N GLY A 251 15.02 -2.09 -16.51
CA GLY A 251 15.57 -0.76 -16.31
C GLY A 251 14.54 0.38 -16.39
N ALA A 252 13.25 0.07 -16.22
CA ALA A 252 12.17 1.06 -16.33
C ALA A 252 12.23 2.12 -15.22
N MET A 253 12.80 1.80 -14.05
CA MET A 253 12.92 2.72 -12.92
C MET A 253 14.10 3.67 -13.08
N THR A 254 13.97 4.59 -14.03
CA THR A 254 14.92 5.68 -14.26
C THR A 254 14.65 6.86 -13.32
N LEU A 255 15.59 7.82 -13.26
CA LEU A 255 15.37 9.07 -12.52
C LEU A 255 14.15 9.85 -13.04
N ALA A 256 13.91 9.80 -14.36
CA ALA A 256 12.74 10.42 -14.98
C ALA A 256 11.44 9.74 -14.55
N SER A 257 11.41 8.40 -14.53
CA SER A 257 10.24 7.61 -14.08
C SER A 257 9.90 7.92 -12.61
N ILE A 258 10.92 7.93 -11.75
CA ILE A 258 10.75 8.28 -10.33
C ILE A 258 10.27 9.73 -10.20
N GLY A 259 10.83 10.64 -10.99
CA GLY A 259 10.40 12.04 -11.05
C GLY A 259 8.93 12.17 -11.44
N GLU A 260 8.46 11.39 -12.41
CA GLU A 260 7.05 11.37 -12.84
C GLU A 260 6.13 10.82 -11.75
N ILE A 261 6.52 9.73 -11.08
CA ILE A 261 5.77 9.20 -9.92
C ILE A 261 5.64 10.27 -8.84
N MET A 262 6.75 10.91 -8.49
CA MET A 262 6.76 11.99 -7.50
C MET A 262 5.91 13.18 -7.92
N ARG A 263 5.97 13.57 -9.19
CA ARG A 263 5.16 14.65 -9.75
C ARG A 263 3.66 14.37 -9.58
N ARG A 264 3.21 13.16 -9.88
CA ARG A 264 1.79 12.76 -9.72
C ARG A 264 1.35 12.79 -8.27
N THR A 265 2.16 12.26 -7.36
CA THR A 265 1.82 12.23 -5.92
C THR A 265 1.86 13.61 -5.25
N LEU A 266 2.57 14.58 -5.83
CA LEU A 266 2.71 15.95 -5.31
C LEU A 266 1.82 16.97 -6.00
N LEU A 267 0.90 16.52 -6.86
CA LEU A 267 -0.01 17.40 -7.58
C LEU A 267 -0.93 18.19 -6.64
N HIS A 268 -1.28 17.61 -5.51
CA HIS A 268 -2.20 18.19 -4.54
C HIS A 268 -1.47 18.91 -3.39
N SER A 269 -1.99 20.05 -2.96
CA SER A 269 -1.40 20.87 -1.90
C SER A 269 -1.34 20.19 -0.53
N ALA A 270 -2.19 19.19 -0.29
CA ALA A 270 -2.19 18.39 0.93
C ALA A 270 -1.01 17.41 1.03
N SER A 271 -0.30 17.18 -0.07
CA SER A 271 0.78 16.20 -0.14
C SER A 271 2.03 16.65 0.63
N SER A 272 2.62 15.72 1.39
CA SER A 272 3.92 15.93 2.02
C SER A 272 5.04 15.89 0.98
N THR A 273 6.03 16.77 1.11
CA THR A 273 7.23 16.77 0.26
C THR A 273 8.18 15.61 0.56
N THR A 274 7.94 14.88 1.65
CA THR A 274 8.73 13.70 2.04
C THR A 274 7.87 12.45 1.88
N LYS A 275 8.28 11.57 0.99
CA LYS A 275 7.60 10.30 0.70
C LYS A 275 8.47 9.13 1.09
N VAL A 276 7.83 8.00 1.33
CA VAL A 276 8.50 6.72 1.56
C VAL A 276 8.25 5.81 0.35
N GLY A 277 9.34 5.35 -0.25
CA GLY A 277 9.31 4.36 -1.32
C GLY A 277 9.58 2.97 -0.78
N VAL A 278 8.69 2.02 -1.04
CA VAL A 278 8.91 0.60 -0.73
C VAL A 278 9.03 -0.13 -2.04
N CYS A 279 10.18 -0.75 -2.28
CA CYS A 279 10.48 -1.35 -3.56
C CYS A 279 10.70 -2.86 -3.47
N GLY A 280 10.24 -3.53 -4.52
CA GLY A 280 10.55 -4.91 -4.80
C GLY A 280 11.97 -5.11 -5.36
N GLN A 281 12.31 -6.34 -5.60
CA GLN A 281 13.67 -6.74 -6.00
C GLN A 281 14.13 -6.09 -7.32
N ASN A 282 13.26 -6.06 -8.34
CA ASN A 282 13.58 -5.48 -9.65
C ASN A 282 13.79 -3.97 -9.56
N ALA A 283 12.81 -3.27 -8.96
CA ALA A 283 12.89 -1.83 -8.75
C ALA A 283 14.12 -1.42 -7.94
N TRP A 284 14.51 -2.23 -6.94
CA TRP A 284 15.72 -1.98 -6.17
C TRP A 284 16.98 -2.14 -7.01
N GLY A 285 17.02 -3.14 -7.91
CA GLY A 285 18.10 -3.33 -8.88
C GLY A 285 18.29 -2.09 -9.75
N ASP A 286 17.21 -1.60 -10.34
CA ASP A 286 17.20 -0.41 -11.19
C ASP A 286 17.63 0.85 -10.42
N VAL A 287 17.07 1.08 -9.23
CA VAL A 287 17.43 2.22 -8.38
C VAL A 287 18.91 2.20 -7.99
N SER A 288 19.44 1.03 -7.69
CA SER A 288 20.89 0.89 -7.36
C SER A 288 21.82 1.12 -8.54
N ALA A 289 21.34 0.94 -9.76
CA ALA A 289 22.07 1.22 -11.00
C ALA A 289 22.08 2.71 -11.39
N LEU A 290 21.28 3.56 -10.73
CA LEU A 290 21.24 5.00 -11.00
C LEU A 290 22.60 5.67 -10.72
N PRO A 291 23.02 6.67 -11.52
CA PRO A 291 24.30 7.37 -11.32
C PRO A 291 24.38 8.00 -9.93
N ALA A 292 25.52 7.85 -9.26
CA ALA A 292 25.76 8.40 -7.91
C ALA A 292 25.55 9.93 -7.83
N ALA A 293 25.72 10.65 -8.96
CA ALA A 293 25.43 12.08 -9.03
C ALA A 293 23.94 12.42 -8.92
N ALA A 294 23.07 11.49 -9.28
CA ALA A 294 21.60 11.65 -9.18
C ALA A 294 21.09 11.28 -7.78
N ILE A 295 21.78 10.36 -7.13
CA ILE A 295 21.46 9.93 -5.78
C ILE A 295 22.28 10.78 -4.80
N ARG A 296 21.74 11.88 -4.35
CA ARG A 296 22.31 12.56 -3.18
C ARG A 296 21.93 11.75 -1.94
N THR A 297 22.66 10.64 -1.74
CA THR A 297 22.61 9.91 -0.49
C THR A 297 23.27 10.75 0.58
N THR A 298 22.51 11.40 1.40
CA THR A 298 22.97 11.64 2.76
C THR A 298 22.95 10.27 3.43
N VAL A 299 24.07 9.53 3.30
CA VAL A 299 24.32 8.29 4.04
C VAL A 299 24.49 8.68 5.51
N SER A 300 23.42 8.93 6.22
CA SER A 300 23.58 9.22 7.64
C SER A 300 22.48 8.71 8.55
N GLU A 301 21.40 8.18 8.04
CA GLU A 301 20.37 7.76 8.99
C GLU A 301 20.08 6.29 8.82
N THR A 302 20.72 5.50 9.68
CA THR A 302 20.24 4.17 10.01
C THR A 302 19.01 4.34 10.90
N GLU A 303 17.91 4.77 10.32
CA GLU A 303 16.65 4.72 11.02
C GLU A 303 16.29 3.24 11.14
N TRP A 304 16.18 2.78 12.38
CA TRP A 304 15.69 1.43 12.71
C TRP A 304 16.55 0.25 12.19
N GLY A 305 17.87 0.45 12.05
CA GLY A 305 18.79 -0.63 11.63
C GLY A 305 18.81 -0.92 10.11
N LYS A 306 18.05 -0.18 9.29
CA LYS A 306 18.06 -0.31 7.83
C LYS A 306 18.64 0.92 7.16
N LYS A 307 19.46 0.69 6.11
CA LYS A 307 19.97 1.77 5.26
C LYS A 307 18.85 2.21 4.32
N LEU A 308 18.44 3.47 4.45
CA LEU A 308 17.51 4.11 3.53
C LEU A 308 18.31 4.89 2.50
N ASN A 309 18.01 4.68 1.23
CA ASN A 309 18.53 5.50 0.15
C ASN A 309 17.56 6.68 -0.05
N THR A 310 18.00 7.89 0.28
CA THR A 310 17.19 9.09 0.06
C THR A 310 17.52 9.69 -1.30
N LEU A 311 16.54 9.75 -2.17
CA LEU A 311 16.61 10.41 -3.45
C LEU A 311 15.99 11.80 -3.32
N ILE A 312 16.75 12.82 -3.71
CA ILE A 312 16.26 14.21 -3.76
C ILE A 312 15.88 14.51 -5.20
N THR A 313 14.59 14.66 -5.44
CA THR A 313 14.06 15.08 -6.74
C THR A 313 13.68 16.57 -6.69
N PRO A 314 13.50 17.23 -7.85
CA PRO A 314 12.96 18.59 -7.88
C PRO A 314 11.60 18.75 -7.18
N PHE A 315 10.85 17.65 -7.06
CA PHE A 315 9.52 17.61 -6.46
C PHE A 315 9.53 17.32 -4.95
N GLY A 316 10.63 16.78 -4.39
CA GLY A 316 10.69 16.44 -2.97
C GLY A 316 11.68 15.33 -2.66
N ARG A 317 11.61 14.83 -1.42
CA ARG A 317 12.45 13.74 -0.93
C ARG A 317 11.71 12.41 -0.98
N LEU A 318 12.38 11.39 -1.50
CA LEU A 318 11.88 10.03 -1.51
C LEU A 318 12.88 9.14 -0.76
N SER A 319 12.48 8.61 0.37
CA SER A 319 13.27 7.63 1.14
C SER A 319 12.90 6.23 0.68
N ILE A 320 13.81 5.55 -0.01
CA ILE A 320 13.56 4.25 -0.62
C ILE A 320 14.11 3.14 0.26
N ALA A 321 13.27 2.14 0.52
CA ALA A 321 13.63 0.93 1.25
C ALA A 321 13.29 -0.31 0.43
N TYR A 322 14.19 -1.29 0.42
CA TYR A 322 13.89 -2.61 -0.12
C TYR A 322 13.10 -3.44 0.89
N ASP A 323 12.00 -4.05 0.46
CA ASP A 323 11.25 -5.00 1.27
C ASP A 323 11.45 -6.43 0.74
N PRO A 324 12.05 -7.34 1.53
CA PRO A 324 12.18 -8.74 1.15
C PRO A 324 10.86 -9.47 0.87
N MET A 325 9.74 -8.96 1.39
CA MET A 325 8.40 -9.50 1.10
C MET A 325 7.97 -9.20 -0.34
N LEU A 326 8.56 -8.17 -0.98
CA LEU A 326 8.37 -7.84 -2.38
C LEU A 326 9.48 -8.46 -3.24
N SER A 327 9.66 -9.77 -3.14
CA SER A 327 10.67 -10.53 -3.89
C SER A 327 10.04 -11.47 -4.92
N ALA A 328 10.87 -12.03 -5.78
CA ALA A 328 10.45 -13.02 -6.77
C ALA A 328 9.86 -14.28 -6.14
N GLU A 329 10.32 -14.63 -4.93
CA GLU A 329 9.79 -15.76 -4.15
C GLU A 329 8.28 -15.61 -3.86
N TYR A 330 7.82 -14.37 -3.64
CA TYR A 330 6.41 -14.06 -3.37
C TYR A 330 5.67 -13.56 -4.62
N GLY A 331 6.30 -13.54 -5.79
CA GLY A 331 5.70 -13.07 -7.05
C GLY A 331 5.42 -11.57 -7.08
N MET A 332 6.18 -10.77 -6.30
CA MET A 332 5.96 -9.33 -6.16
C MET A 332 7.26 -8.51 -6.39
N ALA A 333 8.25 -9.09 -7.08
CA ALA A 333 9.52 -8.43 -7.36
C ALA A 333 9.39 -7.17 -8.22
N ASP A 334 8.33 -7.10 -9.00
CA ASP A 334 7.99 -6.09 -10.00
C ASP A 334 7.21 -4.89 -9.44
N ARG A 335 7.12 -4.76 -8.11
CA ARG A 335 6.29 -3.74 -7.44
C ARG A 335 7.12 -2.63 -6.83
N PHE A 336 6.57 -1.41 -6.90
CA PHE A 336 7.12 -0.25 -6.22
C PHE A 336 5.99 0.64 -5.71
N PHE A 337 6.01 0.97 -4.44
CA PHE A 337 5.01 1.81 -3.78
C PHE A 337 5.65 3.12 -3.32
N VAL A 338 5.01 4.23 -3.63
CA VAL A 338 5.37 5.55 -3.08
C VAL A 338 4.24 6.02 -2.18
N LEU A 339 4.54 6.14 -0.92
CA LEU A 339 3.55 6.35 0.14
C LEU A 339 3.81 7.66 0.88
N ASP A 340 2.73 8.35 1.24
CA ASP A 340 2.78 9.49 2.16
C ASP A 340 2.48 9.02 3.59
N PRO A 341 3.49 8.97 4.47
CA PRO A 341 3.29 8.46 5.82
C PRO A 341 2.33 9.31 6.67
N SER A 342 2.01 10.54 6.22
CA SER A 342 1.11 11.43 6.95
C SER A 342 -0.36 11.01 6.82
N TYR A 343 -0.69 10.28 5.76
CA TYR A 343 -2.06 9.86 5.42
C TYR A 343 -2.27 8.35 5.50
N ILE A 344 -1.31 7.62 6.06
CA ILE A 344 -1.47 6.20 6.35
C ILE A 344 -1.66 6.01 7.84
N GLU A 345 -2.70 5.26 8.19
CA GLU A 345 -3.06 4.98 9.58
C GLU A 345 -3.18 3.48 9.80
N ARG A 346 -2.57 3.00 10.89
CA ARG A 346 -2.80 1.65 11.37
C ARG A 346 -4.02 1.66 12.29
N LEU A 347 -4.90 0.70 12.07
CA LEU A 347 -6.15 0.56 12.80
C LEU A 347 -6.12 -0.74 13.61
N TYR A 348 -6.67 -0.72 14.80
CA TYR A 348 -6.86 -1.90 15.63
C TYR A 348 -8.13 -1.76 16.48
N LEU A 349 -8.68 -2.86 16.93
CA LEU A 349 -9.80 -2.82 17.86
C LEU A 349 -9.27 -2.54 19.28
N THR A 350 -9.88 -1.60 19.97
CA THR A 350 -9.47 -1.21 21.35
C THR A 350 -9.50 -2.45 22.26
N GLY A 351 -8.35 -2.75 22.86
CA GLY A 351 -8.18 -3.94 23.71
C GLY A 351 -7.86 -5.25 22.97
N ALA A 352 -7.81 -5.24 21.63
CA ALA A 352 -7.49 -6.41 20.82
C ALA A 352 -6.32 -6.14 19.84
N GLN A 353 -5.27 -5.47 20.33
CA GLN A 353 -4.03 -5.33 19.58
C GLN A 353 -3.35 -6.68 19.41
N THR A 354 -2.60 -6.84 18.30
CA THR A 354 -1.84 -8.06 18.07
C THR A 354 -0.86 -8.33 19.22
N GLN A 355 -1.06 -9.43 19.89
CA GLN A 355 -0.29 -9.87 21.06
C GLN A 355 -0.02 -11.36 21.05
N LEU A 356 1.10 -11.75 21.62
CA LEU A 356 1.45 -13.14 21.87
C LEU A 356 1.12 -13.50 23.31
N ILE A 357 0.19 -14.42 23.48
CA ILE A 357 -0.19 -14.95 24.79
C ILE A 357 0.45 -16.32 24.93
N LEU A 358 1.28 -16.49 25.94
CA LEU A 358 2.06 -17.69 26.16
C LEU A 358 1.43 -18.57 27.25
N ASN A 359 1.66 -19.87 27.12
CA ASN A 359 1.36 -20.87 28.16
C ASN A 359 -0.12 -20.89 28.58
N ILE A 360 -1.03 -20.79 27.65
CA ILE A 360 -2.46 -21.00 27.94
C ILE A 360 -2.66 -22.50 28.18
N GLU A 361 -3.25 -22.86 29.31
CA GLU A 361 -3.65 -24.24 29.56
C GLU A 361 -4.81 -24.62 28.62
N ALA A 362 -4.65 -25.68 27.87
CA ALA A 362 -5.73 -26.19 27.03
C ALA A 362 -6.78 -26.89 27.91
N ASN A 363 -8.03 -26.46 27.82
CA ASN A 363 -9.13 -26.93 28.67
C ASN A 363 -9.42 -28.42 28.58
N ASP A 364 -8.99 -29.09 27.51
CA ASP A 364 -9.33 -30.48 27.23
C ASP A 364 -8.12 -31.43 27.22
N ASP A 365 -6.90 -30.89 27.26
CA ASP A 365 -5.67 -31.70 27.18
C ASP A 365 -4.76 -31.48 28.38
N ILE A 366 -4.69 -32.45 29.20
CA ILE A 366 -4.02 -32.43 30.51
C ILE A 366 -2.50 -32.19 30.41
N HIS A 367 -1.88 -32.29 29.24
CA HIS A 367 -0.42 -32.25 29.06
C HIS A 367 0.07 -31.36 27.90
N ASN A 368 -0.71 -30.41 27.48
CA ASN A 368 -0.31 -29.46 26.42
C ASN A 368 -0.47 -28.03 26.87
N GLN A 369 0.55 -27.23 26.63
CA GLN A 369 0.45 -25.75 26.71
C GLN A 369 0.35 -25.16 25.31
N VAL A 370 -0.44 -24.13 25.23
CA VAL A 370 -0.74 -23.46 23.98
C VAL A 370 -0.23 -22.04 24.00
N ASP A 371 0.51 -21.69 22.97
CA ASP A 371 0.84 -20.29 22.69
C ASP A 371 -0.11 -19.79 21.59
N VAL A 372 -0.69 -18.62 21.78
CA VAL A 372 -1.66 -18.02 20.85
C VAL A 372 -1.21 -16.62 20.48
N ILE A 373 -1.16 -16.34 19.18
CA ILE A 373 -1.12 -14.98 18.67
C ILE A 373 -2.55 -14.61 18.31
N THR A 374 -3.03 -13.53 18.87
CA THR A 374 -4.37 -13.01 18.58
C THR A 374 -4.31 -11.51 18.39
N GLY A 375 -5.15 -11.00 17.52
CA GLY A 375 -5.23 -9.57 17.31
C GLY A 375 -6.21 -9.15 16.23
N THR A 376 -6.34 -7.84 16.11
CA THR A 376 -7.08 -7.20 15.03
C THR A 376 -6.20 -6.12 14.43
N ASP A 377 -6.02 -6.16 13.13
CA ASP A 377 -5.22 -5.21 12.39
C ASP A 377 -5.97 -4.70 11.16
N GLY A 378 -5.67 -3.46 10.80
CA GLY A 378 -6.17 -2.84 9.58
C GLY A 378 -5.28 -1.69 9.16
N ILE A 379 -5.42 -1.27 7.92
CA ILE A 379 -4.73 -0.12 7.38
C ILE A 379 -5.73 0.77 6.65
N ARG A 380 -5.58 2.07 6.84
CA ARG A 380 -6.25 3.09 6.06
C ARG A 380 -5.21 3.85 5.25
N VAL A 381 -5.42 3.95 3.96
CA VAL A 381 -4.72 4.85 3.05
C VAL A 381 -5.68 5.99 2.74
N GLY A 382 -5.46 7.14 3.37
CA GLY A 382 -6.30 8.33 3.16
C GLY A 382 -5.83 9.12 1.96
N LEU A 383 -6.75 9.72 1.21
CA LEU A 383 -6.46 10.53 0.02
C LEU A 383 -5.55 9.77 -0.95
N GLU A 384 -6.06 8.74 -1.58
CA GLU A 384 -5.29 7.81 -2.43
C GLU A 384 -4.44 8.49 -3.51
N GLU A 385 -4.85 9.67 -3.95
CA GLU A 385 -4.15 10.49 -4.95
C GLU A 385 -2.75 10.97 -4.50
N LEU A 386 -2.49 10.95 -3.18
CA LEU A 386 -1.20 11.31 -2.61
C LEU A 386 -0.19 10.16 -2.61
N HIS A 387 -0.64 8.97 -3.01
CA HIS A 387 0.13 7.76 -3.08
C HIS A 387 0.26 7.30 -4.54
N ALA A 388 1.20 6.42 -4.81
CA ALA A 388 1.33 5.80 -6.12
C ALA A 388 1.80 4.35 -6.01
N GLN A 389 1.42 3.54 -6.99
CA GLN A 389 1.96 2.21 -7.19
C GLN A 389 2.45 2.04 -8.62
N ALA A 390 3.64 1.48 -8.75
CA ALA A 390 4.20 1.08 -10.02
C ALA A 390 4.21 -0.44 -10.11
N LEU A 391 3.82 -0.95 -11.27
CA LEU A 391 3.59 -2.36 -11.54
C LEU A 391 4.48 -2.81 -12.70
N ASN A 392 4.70 -4.14 -12.77
CA ASN A 392 5.35 -4.78 -13.91
C ASN A 392 6.71 -4.16 -14.25
N ILE A 393 7.54 -3.91 -13.22
CA ILE A 393 8.91 -3.44 -13.38
C ILE A 393 9.78 -4.65 -13.74
N GLY A 394 10.35 -4.64 -14.95
CA GLY A 394 11.09 -5.77 -15.52
C GLY A 394 12.47 -6.04 -14.92
#